data_a1aae64178decac9b5178cda0a4ece19
#
_entry.id   a1aae64178decac9b5178cda0a4ece19
#
_cell.length_a   1.000
_cell.length_b   1.000
_cell.length_c   1.000
_cell.angle_alpha   90.00
_cell.angle_beta   90.00
_cell.angle_gamma   90.00
#
_symmetry.space_group_name_H-M   'P 1'
#
loop_
_entity.id
_entity.type
_entity.pdbx_description
1 polymer ?
#
loop_
_entity_poly.entity_id
_entity_poly.type
_entity_poly.pdbx_seq_one_letter_code
_entity_poly.pdbx_strand_id
1 'polypeptide(L)'
;MVACGIMDQENSEKGTEDAPVLPSCEDEHGGIIVELKDPMDPIEFALLLKSSLSQWKLQGKKGVWIKIPIKLVALAEAAVKEGFVYHHAEPHYLMLVKWIHETPSTIPANATHRLRIGAIVLNDKRELLVVLEKHGRFKGTGIWKIPTGMVEEGEDIIVGATREVKEETGVDSEFIDVLAFRQMHKTFYQKSDLFFLCTLKPLSFEIQIQESEIDGAQV
;
A
#
# COMPACT_ATOMS: atom_id res chain seq x y z
N MET A 1 4.41 1.70 11.80
CA MET A 1 4.72 0.31 12.23
C MET A 1 4.44 0.22 13.73
N VAL A 2 3.29 -0.36 14.12
CA VAL A 2 3.00 -0.58 15.55
C VAL A 2 3.61 -1.92 15.94
N ALA A 3 4.65 -1.87 16.77
CA ALA A 3 5.26 -3.07 17.31
C ALA A 3 4.31 -3.69 18.34
N CYS A 4 3.89 -4.93 18.10
CA CYS A 4 3.11 -5.73 19.04
C CYS A 4 4.01 -6.15 20.21
N GLY A 5 3.87 -5.49 21.35
CA GLY A 5 4.55 -5.89 22.60
C GLY A 5 3.89 -7.13 23.17
N ILE A 6 4.67 -8.18 23.39
CA ILE A 6 4.24 -9.40 24.08
C ILE A 6 4.10 -9.05 25.57
N MET A 7 2.87 -9.08 26.09
CA MET A 7 2.65 -9.10 27.55
C MET A 7 2.57 -10.54 28.02
N ASP A 8 3.55 -10.95 28.82
CA ASP A 8 3.48 -12.17 29.60
C ASP A 8 2.39 -12.01 30.67
N GLN A 9 1.31 -12.75 30.54
CA GLN A 9 0.29 -12.85 31.61
C GLN A 9 0.72 -13.93 32.61
N GLU A 10 1.08 -13.48 33.79
CA GLU A 10 1.15 -14.34 34.97
C GLU A 10 -0.25 -14.80 35.39
N ASN A 11 -0.30 -16.08 35.66
CA ASN A 11 -1.40 -16.92 36.05
C ASN A 11 -2.05 -16.47 37.38
N SER A 12 -3.39 -16.29 37.43
CA SER A 12 -4.14 -16.43 38.68
C SER A 12 -5.50 -17.08 38.46
N GLU A 13 -5.71 -18.08 39.21
CA GLU A 13 -6.66 -19.18 39.35
C GLU A 13 -8.16 -18.93 39.14
N LYS A 14 -8.76 -19.98 38.59
CA LYS A 14 -10.13 -20.56 38.78
C LYS A 14 -11.29 -20.07 37.92
N GLY A 15 -11.75 -20.98 37.08
CA GLY A 15 -13.18 -21.23 36.91
C GLY A 15 -13.75 -21.01 35.53
N THR A 16 -13.74 -22.01 34.76
CA THR A 16 -14.32 -22.38 33.46
C THR A 16 -13.17 -22.68 32.48
N GLU A 17 -13.15 -23.86 31.91
CA GLU A 17 -12.30 -24.22 30.78
C GLU A 17 -12.68 -23.28 29.61
N ASP A 18 -11.99 -22.18 29.52
CA ASP A 18 -12.14 -21.29 28.36
C ASP A 18 -11.73 -22.08 27.11
N ALA A 19 -12.67 -22.20 26.18
CA ALA A 19 -12.40 -22.85 24.92
C ALA A 19 -11.17 -22.20 24.27
N PRO A 20 -10.29 -22.97 23.63
CA PRO A 20 -9.04 -22.44 23.09
C PRO A 20 -9.30 -21.34 22.06
N VAL A 21 -8.49 -20.27 22.14
CA VAL A 21 -8.56 -19.11 21.25
C VAL A 21 -7.27 -18.95 20.49
N LEU A 22 -7.34 -18.33 19.31
CA LEU A 22 -6.17 -17.97 18.52
C LEU A 22 -5.30 -16.94 19.26
N PRO A 23 -3.99 -17.10 19.28
CA PRO A 23 -3.09 -16.09 19.80
C PRO A 23 -3.30 -14.75 19.06
N SER A 24 -3.51 -13.69 19.83
CA SER A 24 -3.88 -12.39 19.27
C SER A 24 -3.39 -11.25 20.16
N CYS A 25 -3.34 -10.04 19.61
CA CYS A 25 -3.16 -8.81 20.38
C CYS A 25 -4.32 -7.85 20.09
N GLU A 26 -4.52 -6.87 20.97
CA GLU A 26 -5.50 -5.81 20.80
C GLU A 26 -4.87 -4.61 20.13
N ASP A 27 -5.65 -3.93 19.27
CA ASP A 27 -5.30 -2.62 18.76
C ASP A 27 -5.87 -1.51 19.67
N GLU A 28 -5.42 -0.27 19.44
CA GLU A 28 -5.87 0.90 20.21
C GLU A 28 -7.34 1.31 19.98
N HIS A 29 -8.02 0.67 19.04
CA HIS A 29 -9.43 0.93 18.68
C HIS A 29 -10.40 -0.13 19.20
N GLY A 30 -9.91 -1.09 19.99
CA GLY A 30 -10.68 -2.22 20.51
C GLY A 30 -10.89 -3.33 19.47
N GLY A 31 -10.04 -3.39 18.48
CA GLY A 31 -9.95 -4.49 17.52
C GLY A 31 -8.98 -5.57 17.97
N ILE A 32 -9.01 -6.69 17.27
CA ILE A 32 -8.15 -7.85 17.50
C ILE A 32 -7.29 -8.08 16.26
N ILE A 33 -6.00 -8.34 16.48
CA ILE A 33 -5.04 -8.69 15.44
C ILE A 33 -4.54 -10.10 15.69
N VAL A 34 -4.72 -11.00 14.72
CA VAL A 34 -4.21 -12.36 14.69
C VAL A 34 -3.09 -12.43 13.66
N GLU A 35 -1.88 -12.71 14.09
CA GLU A 35 -0.76 -13.02 13.19
C GLU A 35 -0.47 -14.51 13.20
N LEU A 36 -0.79 -15.19 12.12
CA LEU A 36 -0.50 -16.62 11.97
C LEU A 36 1.00 -16.82 11.68
N LYS A 37 1.67 -17.62 12.51
CA LYS A 37 3.11 -17.88 12.38
C LYS A 37 3.41 -19.30 11.93
N ASP A 38 2.66 -20.25 12.47
CA ASP A 38 2.91 -21.67 12.30
C ASP A 38 1.87 -22.34 11.43
N PRO A 39 2.23 -23.39 10.68
CA PRO A 39 1.28 -24.21 9.95
C PRO A 39 0.21 -24.81 10.87
N MET A 40 -1.02 -24.83 10.40
CA MET A 40 -2.15 -25.39 11.10
C MET A 40 -3.08 -26.08 10.09
N ASP A 41 -3.75 -27.14 10.52
CA ASP A 41 -4.77 -27.77 9.71
C ASP A 41 -5.97 -26.80 9.50
N PRO A 42 -6.50 -26.65 8.27
CA PRO A 42 -7.60 -25.71 7.99
C PRO A 42 -8.87 -25.97 8.78
N ILE A 43 -9.16 -27.22 9.14
CA ILE A 43 -10.35 -27.58 9.95
C ILE A 43 -10.11 -27.16 11.39
N GLU A 44 -8.93 -27.45 11.94
CA GLU A 44 -8.53 -27.02 13.27
C GLU A 44 -8.53 -25.49 13.37
N PHE A 45 -7.96 -24.79 12.38
CA PHE A 45 -8.00 -23.33 12.32
C PHE A 45 -9.43 -22.80 12.32
N ALA A 46 -10.34 -23.38 11.52
CA ALA A 46 -11.72 -22.95 11.46
C ALA A 46 -12.45 -23.10 12.83
N LEU A 47 -12.18 -24.17 13.55
CA LEU A 47 -12.76 -24.41 14.88
C LEU A 47 -12.24 -23.39 15.90
N LEU A 48 -10.92 -23.17 15.93
CA LEU A 48 -10.31 -22.17 16.81
C LEU A 48 -10.78 -20.75 16.48
N LEU A 49 -10.87 -20.42 15.20
CA LEU A 49 -11.35 -19.11 14.76
C LEU A 49 -12.80 -18.86 15.19
N LYS A 50 -13.66 -19.86 15.06
CA LYS A 50 -15.06 -19.79 15.49
C LYS A 50 -15.21 -19.59 16.99
N SER A 51 -14.43 -20.34 17.79
CA SER A 51 -14.37 -20.18 19.24
C SER A 51 -13.88 -18.77 19.61
N SER A 52 -12.77 -18.33 18.99
CA SER A 52 -12.20 -17.01 19.21
C SER A 52 -13.18 -15.88 18.91
N LEU A 53 -13.86 -15.94 17.75
CA LEU A 53 -14.86 -14.94 17.36
C LEU A 53 -16.00 -14.84 18.37
N SER A 54 -16.46 -15.98 18.92
CA SER A 54 -17.51 -16.00 19.93
C SER A 54 -17.06 -15.31 21.22
N GLN A 55 -15.85 -15.59 21.68
CA GLN A 55 -15.29 -14.96 22.89
C GLN A 55 -15.04 -13.47 22.69
N TRP A 56 -14.41 -13.06 21.57
CA TRP A 56 -14.15 -11.65 21.28
C TRP A 56 -15.45 -10.84 21.15
N LYS A 57 -16.50 -11.44 20.58
CA LYS A 57 -17.82 -10.79 20.52
C LYS A 57 -18.40 -10.58 21.92
N LEU A 58 -18.31 -11.56 22.81
CA LEU A 58 -18.73 -11.43 24.21
C LEU A 58 -17.95 -10.37 24.99
N GLN A 59 -16.66 -10.19 24.64
CA GLN A 59 -15.79 -9.15 25.21
C GLN A 59 -16.03 -7.76 24.60
N GLY A 60 -16.97 -7.61 23.66
CA GLY A 60 -17.28 -6.34 23.02
C GLY A 60 -16.22 -5.85 22.03
N LYS A 61 -15.36 -6.77 21.53
CA LYS A 61 -14.37 -6.42 20.50
C LYS A 61 -15.06 -6.06 19.19
N LYS A 62 -14.37 -5.24 18.37
CA LYS A 62 -14.97 -4.61 17.19
C LYS A 62 -14.54 -5.27 15.89
N GLY A 63 -13.39 -4.91 15.38
CA GLY A 63 -12.81 -5.47 14.17
C GLY A 63 -11.84 -6.61 14.49
N VAL A 64 -11.86 -7.66 13.69
CA VAL A 64 -10.87 -8.74 13.78
C VAL A 64 -10.07 -8.77 12.49
N TRP A 65 -8.76 -8.62 12.62
CA TRP A 65 -7.79 -8.66 11.53
C TRP A 65 -7.03 -9.99 11.57
N ILE A 66 -6.89 -10.66 10.43
CA ILE A 66 -6.06 -11.87 10.32
C ILE A 66 -5.00 -11.64 9.26
N LYS A 67 -3.75 -11.65 9.69
CA LYS A 67 -2.58 -11.60 8.81
C LYS A 67 -2.14 -13.02 8.49
N ILE A 68 -2.36 -13.44 7.25
CA ILE A 68 -2.03 -14.79 6.77
C ILE A 68 -0.77 -14.71 5.92
N PRO A 69 0.38 -15.21 6.38
CA PRO A 69 1.57 -15.32 5.57
C PRO A 69 1.33 -16.13 4.29
N ILE A 70 2.03 -15.82 3.21
CA ILE A 70 1.86 -16.49 1.91
C ILE A 70 1.98 -18.03 2.01
N LYS A 71 2.87 -18.51 2.88
CA LYS A 71 3.05 -19.96 3.15
C LYS A 71 1.84 -20.64 3.79
N LEU A 72 0.92 -19.88 4.37
CA LEU A 72 -0.29 -20.35 5.07
C LEU A 72 -1.57 -19.96 4.34
N VAL A 73 -1.48 -19.57 3.07
CA VAL A 73 -2.62 -19.04 2.28
C VAL A 73 -3.80 -20.02 2.21
N ALA A 74 -3.58 -21.31 2.37
CA ALA A 74 -4.64 -22.33 2.43
C ALA A 74 -5.66 -22.08 3.57
N LEU A 75 -5.27 -21.34 4.62
CA LEU A 75 -6.18 -20.98 5.74
C LEU A 75 -7.13 -19.83 5.38
N ALA A 76 -6.87 -19.10 4.29
CA ALA A 76 -7.71 -17.99 3.86
C ALA A 76 -9.15 -18.43 3.53
N GLU A 77 -9.31 -19.59 2.90
CA GLU A 77 -10.65 -20.16 2.60
C GLU A 77 -11.47 -20.38 3.87
N ALA A 78 -10.84 -20.91 4.91
CA ALA A 78 -11.50 -21.15 6.19
C ALA A 78 -11.94 -19.82 6.84
N ALA A 79 -11.09 -18.79 6.82
CA ALA A 79 -11.45 -17.47 7.33
C ALA A 79 -12.60 -16.82 6.53
N VAL A 80 -12.59 -16.94 5.20
CA VAL A 80 -13.67 -16.41 4.35
C VAL A 80 -14.99 -17.13 4.63
N LYS A 81 -14.99 -18.45 4.86
CA LYS A 81 -16.19 -19.19 5.27
C LYS A 81 -16.75 -18.73 6.61
N GLU A 82 -15.89 -18.22 7.51
CA GLU A 82 -16.31 -17.59 8.76
C GLU A 82 -16.69 -16.11 8.60
N GLY A 83 -16.80 -15.60 7.36
CA GLY A 83 -17.31 -14.27 7.02
C GLY A 83 -16.27 -13.17 7.03
N PHE A 84 -15.00 -13.51 6.95
CA PHE A 84 -13.94 -12.52 6.68
C PHE A 84 -13.95 -12.09 5.22
N VAL A 85 -13.55 -10.85 4.99
CA VAL A 85 -13.35 -10.29 3.64
C VAL A 85 -11.88 -9.91 3.44
N TYR A 86 -11.42 -9.91 2.20
CA TYR A 86 -10.09 -9.44 1.86
C TYR A 86 -10.01 -7.92 2.08
N HIS A 87 -9.01 -7.48 2.84
CA HIS A 87 -8.70 -6.07 2.99
C HIS A 87 -7.60 -5.64 2.01
N HIS A 88 -6.43 -6.27 2.10
CA HIS A 88 -5.32 -6.04 1.17
C HIS A 88 -4.40 -7.25 1.10
N ALA A 89 -3.55 -7.27 0.08
CA ALA A 89 -2.50 -8.26 -0.09
C ALA A 89 -1.16 -7.53 -0.26
N GLU A 90 -0.14 -8.06 0.40
CA GLU A 90 1.25 -7.67 0.25
C GLU A 90 2.07 -8.86 -0.29
N PRO A 91 3.30 -8.67 -0.79
CA PRO A 91 4.10 -9.76 -1.36
C PRO A 91 4.26 -10.98 -0.44
N HIS A 92 4.15 -10.80 0.88
CA HIS A 92 4.44 -11.84 1.86
C HIS A 92 3.23 -12.28 2.68
N TYR A 93 2.10 -11.57 2.60
CA TYR A 93 0.90 -11.92 3.36
C TYR A 93 -0.39 -11.42 2.71
N LEU A 94 -1.48 -12.01 3.13
CA LEU A 94 -2.85 -11.57 2.88
C LEU A 94 -3.45 -11.04 4.19
N MET A 95 -4.03 -9.85 4.18
CA MET A 95 -4.80 -9.32 5.30
C MET A 95 -6.28 -9.52 5.07
N LEU A 96 -6.92 -10.22 5.99
CA LEU A 96 -8.36 -10.40 6.06
C LEU A 96 -8.93 -9.63 7.24
N VAL A 97 -10.18 -9.22 7.14
CA VAL A 97 -10.85 -8.47 8.20
C VAL A 97 -12.31 -8.85 8.32
N LYS A 98 -12.83 -8.82 9.55
CA LYS A 98 -14.24 -8.99 9.86
C LYS A 98 -14.65 -8.02 10.96
N TRP A 99 -15.74 -7.30 10.74
CA TRP A 99 -16.40 -6.52 11.80
C TRP A 99 -17.35 -7.43 12.56
N ILE A 100 -17.18 -7.56 13.88
CA ILE A 100 -17.99 -8.47 14.73
C ILE A 100 -18.88 -7.73 15.72
N HIS A 101 -18.71 -6.42 15.87
CA HIS A 101 -19.51 -5.58 16.75
C HIS A 101 -20.87 -5.22 16.10
N GLU A 102 -21.86 -4.88 16.91
CA GLU A 102 -23.22 -4.56 16.43
C GLU A 102 -23.36 -3.16 15.83
N THR A 103 -22.42 -2.27 16.13
CA THR A 103 -22.38 -0.93 15.52
C THR A 103 -21.95 -0.99 14.05
N PRO A 104 -22.23 0.05 13.24
CA PRO A 104 -21.70 0.14 11.90
C PRO A 104 -20.17 0.03 11.87
N SER A 105 -19.64 -0.67 10.86
CA SER A 105 -18.20 -0.85 10.69
C SER A 105 -17.49 0.49 10.48
N THR A 106 -16.40 0.68 11.21
CA THR A 106 -15.48 1.81 11.06
C THR A 106 -14.14 1.40 10.45
N ILE A 107 -14.05 0.15 9.93
CA ILE A 107 -12.84 -0.33 9.27
C ILE A 107 -12.56 0.55 8.05
N PRO A 108 -11.39 1.17 7.94
CA PRO A 108 -11.02 1.98 6.78
C PRO A 108 -10.93 1.11 5.53
N ALA A 109 -11.24 1.68 4.39
CA ALA A 109 -10.97 1.01 3.12
C ALA A 109 -9.45 0.86 2.91
N ASN A 110 -9.06 -0.19 2.17
CA ASN A 110 -7.68 -0.29 1.66
C ASN A 110 -7.29 0.97 0.88
N ALA A 111 -5.98 1.29 0.85
CA ALA A 111 -5.44 2.44 0.12
C ALA A 111 -6.11 2.63 -1.24
N THR A 112 -6.67 3.81 -1.47
CA THR A 112 -7.53 4.10 -2.63
C THR A 112 -6.81 4.84 -3.73
N HIS A 113 -5.65 5.43 -3.43
CA HIS A 113 -4.88 6.26 -4.35
C HIS A 113 -3.45 5.76 -4.50
N ARG A 114 -2.92 5.91 -5.71
CA ARG A 114 -1.49 5.87 -6.01
C ARG A 114 -1.00 7.29 -6.19
N LEU A 115 0.24 7.54 -5.82
CA LEU A 115 0.90 8.83 -6.03
C LEU A 115 1.67 8.79 -7.34
N ARG A 116 1.51 9.84 -8.16
CA ARG A 116 2.26 10.03 -9.38
C ARG A 116 2.79 11.45 -9.44
N ILE A 117 3.92 11.63 -10.09
CA ILE A 117 4.51 12.94 -10.34
C ILE A 117 4.62 13.25 -11.83
N GLY A 118 4.63 14.53 -12.15
CA GLY A 118 5.09 15.08 -13.42
C GLY A 118 6.06 16.21 -13.11
N ALA A 119 7.18 16.22 -13.79
CA ALA A 119 8.28 17.14 -13.53
C ALA A 119 8.38 18.22 -14.61
N ILE A 120 8.11 19.47 -14.25
CA ILE A 120 8.43 20.66 -15.06
C ILE A 120 9.87 21.05 -14.73
N VAL A 121 10.81 20.65 -15.57
CA VAL A 121 12.24 20.99 -15.42
C VAL A 121 12.55 22.14 -16.37
N LEU A 122 12.77 23.32 -15.79
CA LEU A 122 13.06 24.55 -16.54
C LEU A 122 14.48 25.06 -16.28
N ASN A 123 15.20 25.32 -17.32
CA ASN A 123 16.53 26.00 -17.22
C ASN A 123 16.37 27.52 -17.11
N ASP A 124 17.50 28.23 -16.93
CA ASP A 124 17.53 29.71 -16.80
C ASP A 124 17.07 30.43 -18.07
N LYS A 125 17.07 29.78 -19.23
CA LYS A 125 16.52 30.28 -20.49
C LYS A 125 15.03 30.02 -20.65
N ARG A 126 14.38 29.38 -19.64
CA ARG A 126 12.99 28.92 -19.67
C ARG A 126 12.73 27.87 -20.74
N GLU A 127 13.70 27.08 -21.08
CA GLU A 127 13.55 25.92 -21.94
C GLU A 127 13.09 24.71 -21.06
N LEU A 128 12.17 23.94 -21.58
CA LEU A 128 11.49 22.84 -20.84
C LEU A 128 12.07 21.49 -21.26
N LEU A 129 12.52 20.69 -20.31
CA LEU A 129 12.89 19.30 -20.55
C LEU A 129 11.64 18.46 -20.87
N VAL A 130 11.66 17.78 -22.01
CA VAL A 130 10.58 16.91 -22.47
C VAL A 130 11.12 15.57 -22.94
N VAL A 131 10.28 14.55 -22.84
CA VAL A 131 10.60 13.16 -23.21
C VAL A 131 9.60 12.60 -24.21
N LEU A 132 10.03 11.63 -24.98
CA LEU A 132 9.21 10.85 -25.91
C LEU A 132 9.12 9.42 -25.41
N GLU A 133 7.92 9.00 -25.02
CA GLU A 133 7.71 7.66 -24.45
C GLU A 133 7.86 6.55 -25.51
N LYS A 134 8.56 5.50 -25.13
CA LYS A 134 8.71 4.28 -25.92
C LYS A 134 7.51 3.32 -25.79
N HIS A 135 6.80 3.42 -24.69
CA HIS A 135 5.67 2.57 -24.35
C HIS A 135 4.44 3.40 -23.95
N GLY A 136 3.31 2.73 -23.75
CA GLY A 136 2.09 3.37 -23.26
C GLY A 136 1.24 4.05 -24.34
N ARG A 137 0.39 4.96 -23.90
CA ARG A 137 -0.63 5.59 -24.73
C ARG A 137 -0.08 6.45 -25.86
N PHE A 138 1.09 7.05 -25.67
CA PHE A 138 1.70 7.97 -26.61
C PHE A 138 2.79 7.33 -27.47
N LYS A 139 3.01 6.03 -27.38
CA LYS A 139 3.96 5.31 -28.21
C LYS A 139 3.76 5.59 -29.69
N GLY A 140 4.82 6.03 -30.36
CA GLY A 140 4.83 6.25 -31.80
C GLY A 140 3.97 7.42 -32.28
N THR A 141 3.40 8.22 -31.39
CA THR A 141 2.58 9.39 -31.76
C THR A 141 3.41 10.65 -32.02
N GLY A 142 4.69 10.67 -31.63
CA GLY A 142 5.55 11.85 -31.69
C GLY A 142 5.19 12.94 -30.68
N ILE A 143 4.37 12.63 -29.66
CA ILE A 143 3.96 13.59 -28.63
C ILE A 143 5.03 13.64 -27.54
N TRP A 144 5.61 14.81 -27.41
CA TRP A 144 6.54 15.15 -26.32
C TRP A 144 5.76 15.52 -25.07
N LYS A 145 6.23 15.03 -23.92
CA LYS A 145 5.62 15.31 -22.62
C LYS A 145 6.70 15.61 -21.58
N ILE A 146 6.31 16.16 -20.45
CA ILE A 146 7.19 16.27 -19.28
C ILE A 146 7.51 14.87 -18.73
N PRO A 147 8.67 14.66 -18.09
CA PRO A 147 8.97 13.44 -17.34
C PRO A 147 7.87 13.12 -16.32
N THR A 148 7.47 11.87 -16.21
CA THR A 148 6.41 11.45 -15.30
C THR A 148 6.67 10.05 -14.77
N GLY A 149 6.39 9.81 -13.49
CA GLY A 149 6.50 8.49 -12.92
C GLY A 149 5.62 8.24 -11.71
N MET A 150 5.83 7.10 -11.07
CA MET A 150 5.15 6.73 -9.83
C MET A 150 6.07 7.02 -8.65
N VAL A 151 5.48 7.52 -7.57
CA VAL A 151 6.16 7.58 -6.28
C VAL A 151 6.13 6.19 -5.68
N GLU A 152 7.29 5.70 -5.26
CA GLU A 152 7.44 4.36 -4.68
C GLU A 152 6.90 4.29 -3.25
N GLU A 153 6.72 3.07 -2.73
CA GLU A 153 6.29 2.87 -1.36
C GLU A 153 7.34 3.41 -0.37
N GLY A 154 6.91 4.32 0.51
CA GLY A 154 7.80 4.96 1.50
C GLY A 154 8.67 6.07 0.93
N GLU A 155 8.52 6.42 -0.35
CA GLU A 155 9.25 7.50 -1.01
C GLU A 155 8.51 8.84 -0.86
N ASP A 156 9.25 9.91 -0.60
CA ASP A 156 8.71 11.26 -0.64
C ASP A 156 8.52 11.78 -2.08
N ILE A 157 7.48 12.57 -2.31
CA ILE A 157 7.18 13.18 -3.63
C ILE A 157 8.40 13.92 -4.21
N ILE A 158 9.15 14.61 -3.35
CA ILE A 158 10.37 15.36 -3.74
C ILE A 158 11.43 14.41 -4.32
N VAL A 159 11.64 13.28 -3.62
CA VAL A 159 12.61 12.25 -4.04
C VAL A 159 12.14 11.59 -5.31
N GLY A 160 10.87 11.18 -5.38
CA GLY A 160 10.28 10.59 -6.58
C GLY A 160 10.38 11.49 -7.81
N ALA A 161 10.14 12.81 -7.65
CA ALA A 161 10.24 13.75 -8.76
C ALA A 161 11.67 13.87 -9.31
N THR A 162 12.68 13.97 -8.43
CA THR A 162 14.08 14.06 -8.86
C THR A 162 14.60 12.74 -9.42
N ARG A 163 14.18 11.59 -8.84
CA ARG A 163 14.53 10.26 -9.31
C ARG A 163 14.01 9.99 -10.73
N GLU A 164 12.73 10.25 -10.99
CA GLU A 164 12.13 10.02 -12.31
C GLU A 164 12.81 10.88 -13.41
N VAL A 165 13.11 12.15 -13.12
CA VAL A 165 13.89 13.00 -14.07
C VAL A 165 15.25 12.38 -14.35
N LYS A 166 15.94 11.93 -13.29
CA LYS A 166 17.26 11.31 -13.44
C LYS A 166 17.21 9.99 -14.21
N GLU A 167 16.23 9.14 -13.90
CA GLU A 167 16.05 7.84 -14.56
C GLU A 167 15.70 8.00 -16.04
N GLU A 168 14.71 8.82 -16.39
CA GLU A 168 14.26 8.98 -17.77
C GLU A 168 15.27 9.74 -18.64
N THR A 169 16.01 10.71 -18.08
CA THR A 169 16.79 11.66 -18.88
C THR A 169 18.27 11.78 -18.53
N GLY A 170 18.74 11.20 -17.43
CA GLY A 170 20.09 11.37 -16.93
C GLY A 170 20.35 12.72 -16.26
N VAL A 171 19.43 13.67 -16.31
CA VAL A 171 19.60 15.02 -15.79
C VAL A 171 19.49 15.04 -14.27
N ASP A 172 20.51 15.59 -13.59
CA ASP A 172 20.42 15.91 -12.18
C ASP A 172 19.59 17.17 -11.99
N SER A 173 18.67 17.15 -11.03
CA SER A 173 17.77 18.27 -10.80
C SER A 173 17.52 18.52 -9.32
N GLU A 174 17.21 19.76 -8.99
CA GLU A 174 16.81 20.22 -7.67
C GLU A 174 15.30 20.48 -7.67
N PHE A 175 14.61 19.94 -6.68
CA PHE A 175 13.19 20.18 -6.48
C PHE A 175 12.97 21.61 -5.96
N ILE A 176 12.01 22.33 -6.55
CA ILE A 176 11.66 23.70 -6.17
C ILE A 176 10.34 23.72 -5.42
N ASP A 177 9.24 23.24 -6.04
CA ASP A 177 7.91 23.35 -5.45
C ASP A 177 6.91 22.36 -6.10
N VAL A 178 5.78 22.15 -5.44
CA VAL A 178 4.59 21.53 -6.01
C VAL A 178 3.70 22.61 -6.61
N LEU A 179 3.63 22.69 -7.92
CA LEU A 179 2.83 23.70 -8.63
C LEU A 179 1.32 23.43 -8.52
N ALA A 180 0.92 22.17 -8.65
CA ALA A 180 -0.48 21.76 -8.65
C ALA A 180 -0.60 20.26 -8.34
N PHE A 181 -1.81 19.82 -8.03
CA PHE A 181 -2.15 18.39 -8.03
C PHE A 181 -3.51 18.16 -8.69
N ARG A 182 -3.69 16.95 -9.19
CA ARG A 182 -4.93 16.51 -9.83
C ARG A 182 -5.31 15.11 -9.34
N GLN A 183 -6.56 14.94 -8.94
CA GLN A 183 -7.14 13.62 -8.68
C GLN A 183 -7.75 13.05 -9.96
N MET A 184 -7.45 11.79 -10.24
CA MET A 184 -8.02 11.03 -11.36
C MET A 184 -8.57 9.71 -10.85
N HIS A 185 -9.78 9.34 -11.27
CA HIS A 185 -10.45 8.12 -10.80
C HIS A 185 -10.33 6.98 -11.80
N LYS A 186 -10.34 5.74 -11.30
CA LYS A 186 -10.33 4.49 -12.10
C LYS A 186 -9.18 4.40 -13.08
N THR A 187 -8.01 4.90 -12.70
CA THR A 187 -6.81 4.93 -13.56
C THR A 187 -6.10 3.58 -13.62
N PHE A 188 -6.19 2.78 -12.56
CA PHE A 188 -5.61 1.46 -12.49
C PHE A 188 -6.55 0.54 -11.70
N TYR A 189 -7.23 -0.38 -12.39
CA TYR A 189 -8.36 -1.13 -11.86
C TYR A 189 -9.40 -0.16 -11.26
N GLN A 190 -9.73 -0.30 -9.96
CA GLN A 190 -10.67 0.59 -9.28
C GLN A 190 -9.98 1.68 -8.44
N LYS A 191 -8.64 1.79 -8.53
CA LYS A 191 -7.87 2.78 -7.76
C LYS A 191 -7.86 4.14 -8.46
N SER A 192 -7.67 5.17 -7.67
CA SER A 192 -7.48 6.55 -8.13
C SER A 192 -6.00 6.92 -8.13
N ASP A 193 -5.63 7.95 -8.89
CA ASP A 193 -4.29 8.54 -8.82
C ASP A 193 -4.39 9.96 -8.28
N LEU A 194 -3.45 10.34 -7.43
CA LEU A 194 -3.10 11.71 -7.13
C LEU A 194 -1.83 12.05 -7.93
N PHE A 195 -1.98 12.91 -8.92
CA PHE A 195 -0.90 13.37 -9.78
C PHE A 195 -0.42 14.72 -9.29
N PHE A 196 0.85 14.81 -8.90
CA PHE A 196 1.50 16.04 -8.46
C PHE A 196 2.35 16.60 -9.58
N LEU A 197 2.11 17.84 -9.93
CA LEU A 197 2.91 18.58 -10.89
C LEU A 197 3.98 19.36 -10.13
N CYS A 198 5.23 18.96 -10.29
CA CYS A 198 6.37 19.49 -9.56
C CYS A 198 7.21 20.38 -10.48
N THR A 199 7.78 21.46 -9.94
CA THR A 199 8.79 22.30 -10.61
C THR A 199 10.17 21.95 -10.11
N LEU A 200 11.11 21.76 -11.05
CA LEU A 200 12.49 21.42 -10.76
C LEU A 200 13.43 22.33 -11.57
N LYS A 201 14.62 22.54 -11.02
CA LYS A 201 15.73 23.23 -11.71
C LYS A 201 16.78 22.21 -12.11
N PRO A 202 17.23 22.17 -13.36
CA PRO A 202 18.31 21.27 -13.77
C PRO A 202 19.64 21.71 -13.14
N LEU A 203 20.39 20.73 -12.63
CA LEU A 203 21.78 20.92 -12.14
C LEU A 203 22.81 20.43 -13.14
N SER A 204 22.39 19.59 -14.09
CA SER A 204 23.20 19.12 -15.21
C SER A 204 22.42 19.28 -16.51
N PHE A 205 23.12 19.27 -17.66
CA PHE A 205 22.53 19.51 -18.98
C PHE A 205 22.83 18.39 -19.98
N GLU A 206 23.58 17.37 -19.56
CA GLU A 206 23.86 16.20 -20.38
C GLU A 206 22.69 15.24 -20.31
N ILE A 207 22.06 14.98 -21.46
CA ILE A 207 20.93 14.09 -21.57
C ILE A 207 21.43 12.68 -21.89
N GLN A 208 21.04 11.70 -21.02
CA GLN A 208 21.30 10.28 -21.18
C GLN A 208 19.99 9.53 -20.98
N ILE A 209 19.31 9.22 -22.07
CA ILE A 209 17.99 8.57 -22.02
C ILE A 209 18.06 7.13 -21.50
N GLN A 210 17.04 6.74 -20.76
CA GLN A 210 16.79 5.34 -20.39
C GLN A 210 16.15 4.61 -21.58
N GLU A 211 16.96 3.94 -22.36
CA GLU A 211 16.54 3.30 -23.62
C GLU A 211 15.41 2.24 -23.46
N SER A 212 15.16 1.75 -22.25
CA SER A 212 14.06 0.81 -21.98
C SER A 212 12.69 1.49 -22.01
N GLU A 213 12.60 2.78 -21.66
CA GLU A 213 11.33 3.50 -21.46
C GLU A 213 11.14 4.71 -22.36
N ILE A 214 12.25 5.36 -22.76
CA ILE A 214 12.26 6.63 -23.47
C ILE A 214 12.90 6.47 -24.85
N ASP A 215 12.24 6.97 -25.90
CA ASP A 215 12.74 7.02 -27.27
C ASP A 215 13.52 8.31 -27.56
N GLY A 216 13.34 9.36 -26.78
CA GLY A 216 14.05 10.63 -26.92
C GLY A 216 13.79 11.57 -25.76
N ALA A 217 14.78 12.42 -25.45
CA ALA A 217 14.64 13.53 -24.54
C ALA A 217 15.33 14.77 -25.13
N GLN A 218 14.77 15.94 -24.88
CA GLN A 218 15.33 17.23 -25.33
C GLN A 218 14.86 18.37 -24.43
N VAL A 219 15.52 19.50 -24.58
CA VAL A 219 15.19 20.79 -23.97
C VAL A 219 14.70 21.73 -25.04
#